data_546926c5bfedfcc4ca7a25f72aad03d5
#
_entry.id   546926c5bfedfcc4ca7a25f72aad03d5
#
_cell.length_a   1.000
_cell.length_b   1.000
_cell.length_c   1.000
_cell.angle_alpha   90.00
_cell.angle_beta   90.00
_cell.angle_gamma   90.00
#
_symmetry.space_group_name_H-M   'P 1'
#
loop_
_entity.id
_entity.type
_entity.pdbx_description
1 polymer ?
#
loop_
_entity_poly.entity_id
_entity_poly.type
_entity_poly.pdbx_seq_one_letter_code
_entity_poly.pdbx_strand_id
1 'polypeptide(L)'
;ILWEFFQGNKGRPPKILARRLSSVKYTLTEFPDGMEVDEYTGTISWTPSQDQVDKQSVSYVVSDGYAKDEQSFEIYVNHQPVIVSNPPVGAMVGEVFKYNIQVEDKNKDADLLFTLLKGPQGMQISKKGKVVWIPKAAQINENLFSFQVSDGYTNDNQDGKIFVNINPNIISMPRPVALTGHHYKYRVVAEDLNKDRLAYKAVKLPKHSTFDRKTGMFSWKPRPNQRLSLIH
;
A
#
# COMPACT_ATOMS: atom_id res chain seq x y z
N ILE A 1 -17.73 4.05 23.21
CA ILE A 1 -16.63 4.16 24.20
C ILE A 1 -17.08 5.12 25.28
N LEU A 2 -17.42 4.58 26.46
CA LEU A 2 -17.76 5.37 27.64
C LEU A 2 -16.46 6.01 28.15
N TRP A 3 -16.35 7.34 28.04
CA TRP A 3 -15.32 8.13 28.72
C TRP A 3 -15.94 8.77 29.96
N GLU A 4 -15.62 8.22 31.13
CA GLU A 4 -15.84 8.93 32.39
C GLU A 4 -14.71 9.95 32.58
N PHE A 5 -15.00 11.24 32.45
CA PHE A 5 -14.11 12.31 32.85
C PHE A 5 -14.39 12.68 34.31
N PHE A 6 -13.65 12.08 35.24
CA PHE A 6 -13.42 12.66 36.58
C PHE A 6 -11.98 13.10 36.67
N GLN A 7 -11.69 14.36 36.47
CA GLN A 7 -10.48 15.02 36.98
C GLN A 7 -10.87 16.02 38.05
N GLY A 8 -10.86 15.58 39.29
CA GLY A 8 -10.09 16.01 40.40
C GLY A 8 -10.24 17.46 40.86
N ASN A 9 -11.21 17.72 41.73
CA ASN A 9 -10.91 18.66 42.83
C ASN A 9 -11.11 17.92 44.18
N LYS A 10 -10.00 17.62 44.88
CA LYS A 10 -9.95 17.01 46.22
C LYS A 10 -10.40 18.05 47.25
N GLY A 11 -11.69 18.40 47.26
CA GLY A 11 -12.30 19.15 48.31
C GLY A 11 -13.66 18.54 48.57
N ARG A 12 -13.88 18.05 49.82
CA ARG A 12 -15.21 17.64 50.29
C ARG A 12 -16.18 18.81 50.03
N PRO A 13 -17.19 18.67 49.18
CA PRO A 13 -18.17 19.77 49.00
C PRO A 13 -18.84 20.07 50.37
N PRO A 14 -19.06 21.33 50.69
CA PRO A 14 -19.75 21.67 51.92
C PRO A 14 -21.13 21.00 51.94
N LYS A 15 -21.57 20.50 53.07
CA LYS A 15 -22.87 19.78 53.29
C LYS A 15 -24.09 20.51 52.72
N ILE A 16 -23.99 21.83 52.46
CA ILE A 16 -25.03 22.68 51.85
C ILE A 16 -25.16 22.39 50.34
N LEU A 17 -24.06 22.05 49.63
CA LEU A 17 -24.11 21.70 48.19
C LEU A 17 -24.80 20.36 47.93
N ALA A 18 -24.59 19.37 48.82
CA ALA A 18 -25.18 18.04 48.65
C ALA A 18 -26.71 18.01 48.70
N ARG A 19 -27.35 18.99 49.31
CA ARG A 19 -28.83 19.10 49.38
C ARG A 19 -29.46 19.83 48.19
N ARG A 20 -28.66 20.55 47.37
CA ARG A 20 -29.11 21.26 46.16
C ARG A 20 -28.80 20.49 44.87
N LEU A 21 -27.96 19.46 44.88
CA LEU A 21 -27.60 18.68 43.70
C LEU A 21 -28.76 17.92 43.05
N SER A 22 -29.90 17.74 43.76
CA SER A 22 -31.11 17.11 43.24
C SER A 22 -31.94 18.01 42.31
N SER A 23 -31.60 19.28 42.16
CA SER A 23 -32.29 20.26 41.30
C SER A 23 -31.43 20.79 40.14
N VAL A 24 -30.18 20.33 40.05
CA VAL A 24 -29.26 20.75 38.98
C VAL A 24 -29.67 20.07 37.66
N LYS A 25 -29.75 20.86 36.60
CA LYS A 25 -30.03 20.39 35.24
C LYS A 25 -28.91 20.75 34.32
N TYR A 26 -28.59 19.78 33.39
CA TYR A 26 -27.60 19.91 32.35
C TYR A 26 -28.29 20.07 31.00
N THR A 27 -27.82 21.00 30.17
CA THR A 27 -28.36 21.27 28.84
C THR A 27 -27.23 21.54 27.86
N LEU A 28 -27.23 20.86 26.72
CA LEU A 28 -26.33 21.18 25.59
C LEU A 28 -26.79 22.47 24.93
N THR A 29 -25.87 23.38 24.64
CA THR A 29 -26.12 24.65 23.95
C THR A 29 -25.48 24.74 22.57
N GLU A 30 -24.35 24.12 22.39
CA GLU A 30 -23.68 23.93 21.10
C GLU A 30 -23.13 22.48 21.06
N PHE A 31 -23.51 21.72 20.06
CA PHE A 31 -23.12 20.30 19.99
C PHE A 31 -23.33 19.74 18.59
N PRO A 32 -22.56 18.70 18.18
CA PRO A 32 -22.77 18.02 16.92
C PRO A 32 -24.06 17.18 16.92
N ASP A 33 -24.61 16.98 15.73
CA ASP A 33 -25.82 16.18 15.54
C ASP A 33 -25.66 14.77 16.14
N GLY A 34 -26.73 14.33 16.84
CA GLY A 34 -26.76 13.01 17.49
C GLY A 34 -26.09 12.95 18.86
N MET A 35 -25.57 14.08 19.38
CA MET A 35 -25.08 14.15 20.76
C MET A 35 -26.21 14.43 21.72
N GLU A 36 -26.22 13.72 22.83
CA GLU A 36 -27.24 13.83 23.87
C GLU A 36 -26.59 14.04 25.24
N VAL A 37 -27.33 14.71 26.15
CA VAL A 37 -26.97 14.82 27.55
C VAL A 37 -28.12 14.33 28.43
N ASP A 38 -27.81 13.52 29.43
CA ASP A 38 -28.78 13.23 30.49
C ASP A 38 -28.91 14.46 31.38
N GLU A 39 -30.12 15.06 31.40
CA GLU A 39 -30.37 16.33 32.09
C GLU A 39 -30.15 16.28 33.61
N TYR A 40 -30.14 15.08 34.22
CA TYR A 40 -30.00 14.92 35.67
C TYR A 40 -28.61 14.47 36.11
N THR A 41 -27.94 13.65 35.30
CA THR A 41 -26.61 13.13 35.62
C THR A 41 -25.51 13.92 34.97
N GLY A 42 -25.79 14.69 33.91
CA GLY A 42 -24.80 15.40 33.09
C GLY A 42 -23.96 14.48 32.19
N THR A 43 -24.37 13.22 32.07
CA THR A 43 -23.66 12.28 31.17
C THR A 43 -23.93 12.67 29.74
N ILE A 44 -22.85 12.97 29.00
CA ILE A 44 -22.89 13.23 27.56
C ILE A 44 -22.56 11.93 26.81
N SER A 45 -23.42 11.57 25.85
CA SER A 45 -23.23 10.42 24.97
C SER A 45 -23.31 10.83 23.51
N TRP A 46 -22.42 10.27 22.67
CA TRP A 46 -22.36 10.56 21.26
C TRP A 46 -21.65 9.45 20.49
N THR A 47 -22.16 9.15 19.30
CA THR A 47 -21.48 8.32 18.31
C THR A 47 -21.34 9.14 17.02
N PRO A 48 -20.14 9.65 16.71
CA PRO A 48 -19.93 10.45 15.52
C PRO A 48 -20.31 9.68 14.25
N SER A 49 -20.97 10.35 13.32
CA SER A 49 -21.17 9.84 11.96
C SER A 49 -19.88 9.97 11.15
N GLN A 50 -19.81 9.27 10.00
CA GLN A 50 -18.63 9.31 9.11
C GLN A 50 -18.33 10.71 8.52
N ASP A 51 -19.26 11.64 8.57
CA ASP A 51 -19.10 12.99 8.04
C ASP A 51 -18.80 14.03 9.13
N GLN A 52 -18.87 13.62 10.39
CA GLN A 52 -18.52 14.44 11.56
C GLN A 52 -17.06 14.22 11.93
N VAL A 53 -16.15 14.64 11.06
CA VAL A 53 -14.69 14.54 11.24
C VAL A 53 -14.10 15.87 11.72
N ASP A 54 -12.81 15.85 12.12
CA ASP A 54 -12.08 16.99 12.65
C ASP A 54 -12.64 17.50 13.97
N LYS A 55 -12.45 18.78 14.29
CA LYS A 55 -12.87 19.40 15.55
C LYS A 55 -14.36 19.62 15.57
N GLN A 56 -14.98 19.15 16.65
CA GLN A 56 -16.38 19.36 16.97
C GLN A 56 -16.46 20.15 18.28
N SER A 57 -17.16 21.29 18.24
CA SER A 57 -17.35 22.11 19.42
C SER A 57 -18.54 21.59 20.27
N VAL A 58 -18.35 21.59 21.57
CA VAL A 58 -19.39 21.21 22.53
C VAL A 58 -19.47 22.26 23.63
N SER A 59 -20.65 22.77 23.86
CA SER A 59 -20.93 23.69 24.97
C SER A 59 -22.14 23.19 25.75
N TYR A 60 -22.06 23.25 27.06
CA TYR A 60 -23.18 22.89 27.92
C TYR A 60 -23.31 23.84 29.10
N VAL A 61 -24.50 23.96 29.60
CA VAL A 61 -24.86 24.77 30.76
C VAL A 61 -25.36 23.87 31.88
N VAL A 62 -24.93 24.14 33.08
CA VAL A 62 -25.48 23.57 34.31
C VAL A 62 -26.25 24.66 35.08
N SER A 63 -27.45 24.35 35.53
CA SER A 63 -28.32 25.33 36.25
C SER A 63 -29.07 24.67 37.38
N ASP A 64 -29.17 25.38 38.51
CA ASP A 64 -30.02 25.02 39.64
C ASP A 64 -31.38 25.79 39.65
N GLY A 65 -31.67 26.51 38.54
CA GLY A 65 -32.85 27.33 38.37
C GLY A 65 -32.69 28.77 38.88
N TYR A 66 -31.62 29.08 39.65
CA TYR A 66 -31.28 30.41 40.16
C TYR A 66 -30.01 30.98 39.57
N ALA A 67 -29.01 30.11 39.37
CA ALA A 67 -27.75 30.44 38.79
C ALA A 67 -27.41 29.42 37.70
N LYS A 68 -26.46 29.78 36.84
CA LYS A 68 -25.92 28.89 35.78
C LYS A 68 -24.43 29.03 35.67
N ASP A 69 -23.77 27.93 35.24
CA ASP A 69 -22.39 27.91 34.81
C ASP A 69 -22.31 27.24 33.45
N GLU A 70 -21.34 27.64 32.65
CA GLU A 70 -21.19 27.17 31.25
C GLU A 70 -19.74 26.68 31.02
N GLN A 71 -19.65 25.58 30.31
CA GLN A 71 -18.36 25.04 29.86
C GLN A 71 -18.42 24.69 28.40
N SER A 72 -17.30 24.98 27.68
CA SER A 72 -17.11 24.63 26.30
C SER A 72 -15.77 23.85 26.13
N PHE A 73 -15.78 22.91 25.19
CA PHE A 73 -14.60 22.12 24.83
C PHE A 73 -14.69 21.65 23.38
N GLU A 74 -13.58 21.20 22.82
CA GLU A 74 -13.50 20.61 21.49
C GLU A 74 -13.19 19.11 21.58
N ILE A 75 -13.86 18.32 20.74
CA ILE A 75 -13.55 16.90 20.53
C ILE A 75 -12.99 16.77 19.13
N TYR A 76 -11.83 16.16 18.99
CA TYR A 76 -11.30 15.79 17.68
C TYR A 76 -11.81 14.41 17.27
N VAL A 77 -12.53 14.34 16.15
CA VAL A 77 -13.06 13.10 15.59
C VAL A 77 -12.13 12.65 14.48
N ASN A 78 -11.46 11.53 14.71
CA ASN A 78 -10.54 10.93 13.76
C ASN A 78 -11.27 9.97 12.82
N HIS A 79 -10.96 10.08 11.52
CA HIS A 79 -11.31 9.10 10.50
C HIS A 79 -10.07 8.25 10.19
N GLN A 80 -10.22 6.94 10.12
CA GLN A 80 -9.12 6.04 9.81
C GLN A 80 -8.63 6.28 8.36
N PRO A 81 -7.33 6.44 8.12
CA PRO A 81 -6.76 6.46 6.78
C PRO A 81 -6.99 5.12 6.07
N VAL A 82 -7.27 5.15 4.77
CA VAL A 82 -7.54 3.94 3.95
C VAL A 82 -6.63 3.95 2.73
N ILE A 83 -5.87 2.87 2.53
CA ILE A 83 -5.05 2.66 1.33
C ILE A 83 -5.97 2.24 0.18
N VAL A 84 -6.09 3.11 -0.85
CA VAL A 84 -6.99 2.89 -2.00
C VAL A 84 -6.27 2.43 -3.27
N SER A 85 -4.94 2.42 -3.28
CA SER A 85 -4.14 1.99 -4.43
C SER A 85 -3.65 0.54 -4.30
N ASN A 86 -3.31 -0.07 -5.45
CA ASN A 86 -2.73 -1.40 -5.51
C ASN A 86 -1.34 -1.36 -6.15
N PRO A 87 -0.35 -2.08 -5.61
CA PRO A 87 0.98 -2.16 -6.19
C PRO A 87 0.97 -2.99 -7.49
N PRO A 88 1.93 -2.76 -8.41
CA PRO A 88 2.15 -3.67 -9.53
C PRO A 88 2.44 -5.09 -9.03
N VAL A 89 1.85 -6.09 -9.68
CA VAL A 89 1.98 -7.51 -9.29
C VAL A 89 3.30 -8.14 -9.70
N GLY A 90 4.07 -7.49 -10.59
CA GLY A 90 5.33 -8.01 -11.13
C GLY A 90 6.46 -6.98 -11.09
N ALA A 91 7.69 -7.48 -11.03
CA ALA A 91 8.94 -6.73 -11.13
C ALA A 91 9.97 -7.53 -11.94
N MET A 92 10.99 -6.85 -12.46
CA MET A 92 12.08 -7.47 -13.21
C MET A 92 13.39 -7.31 -12.46
N VAL A 93 14.23 -8.35 -12.47
CA VAL A 93 15.58 -8.30 -11.91
C VAL A 93 16.37 -7.16 -12.55
N GLY A 94 16.98 -6.30 -11.72
CA GLY A 94 17.79 -5.17 -12.15
C GLY A 94 17.03 -3.94 -12.59
N GLU A 95 15.71 -3.99 -12.71
CA GLU A 95 14.87 -2.85 -13.06
C GLU A 95 14.26 -2.19 -11.81
N VAL A 96 13.97 -0.89 -11.90
CA VAL A 96 13.41 -0.14 -10.79
C VAL A 96 11.91 -0.40 -10.68
N PHE A 97 11.51 -1.12 -9.63
CA PHE A 97 10.11 -1.19 -9.20
C PHE A 97 9.72 0.11 -8.50
N LYS A 98 8.56 0.67 -8.86
CA LYS A 98 8.00 1.87 -8.25
C LYS A 98 6.53 1.66 -7.95
N TYR A 99 6.12 2.11 -6.77
CA TYR A 99 4.72 2.14 -6.37
C TYR A 99 4.50 3.39 -5.50
N ASN A 100 3.43 4.13 -5.76
CA ASN A 100 3.02 5.25 -4.92
C ASN A 100 1.74 4.85 -4.19
N ILE A 101 1.82 4.72 -2.88
CA ILE A 101 0.67 4.43 -2.04
C ILE A 101 -0.24 5.65 -2.05
N GLN A 102 -1.50 5.45 -2.46
CA GLN A 102 -2.55 6.47 -2.38
C GLN A 102 -3.44 6.14 -1.20
N VAL A 103 -3.74 7.16 -0.41
CA VAL A 103 -4.51 7.07 0.83
C VAL A 103 -5.65 8.08 0.76
N GLU A 104 -6.81 7.66 1.19
CA GLU A 104 -7.93 8.54 1.50
C GLU A 104 -8.06 8.69 3.01
N ASP A 105 -8.14 9.94 3.47
CA ASP A 105 -8.41 10.31 4.84
C ASP A 105 -9.34 11.52 4.81
N LYS A 106 -10.40 11.49 5.60
CA LYS A 106 -11.36 12.60 5.67
C LYS A 106 -10.87 13.74 6.53
N ASN A 107 -9.91 13.48 7.45
CA ASN A 107 -9.28 14.53 8.23
C ASN A 107 -8.28 15.29 7.37
N LYS A 108 -8.53 16.58 7.12
CA LYS A 108 -7.78 17.40 6.15
C LYS A 108 -6.33 17.67 6.54
N ASP A 109 -6.03 17.69 7.83
CA ASP A 109 -4.74 18.04 8.38
C ASP A 109 -3.98 16.81 8.93
N ALA A 110 -4.36 15.58 8.49
CA ALA A 110 -3.72 14.36 8.94
C ALA A 110 -2.28 14.25 8.40
N ASP A 111 -1.30 14.23 9.31
CA ASP A 111 0.08 13.93 8.99
C ASP A 111 0.28 12.41 8.81
N LEU A 112 0.20 11.94 7.57
CA LEU A 112 0.31 10.53 7.25
C LEU A 112 1.75 10.03 7.35
N LEU A 113 1.96 9.01 8.18
CA LEU A 113 3.22 8.28 8.32
C LEU A 113 3.16 6.95 7.56
N PHE A 114 4.08 6.74 6.62
CA PHE A 114 4.20 5.51 5.86
C PHE A 114 5.35 4.67 6.38
N THR A 115 5.09 3.39 6.64
CA THR A 115 6.05 2.44 7.19
C THR A 115 6.09 1.16 6.36
N LEU A 116 7.29 0.65 6.08
CA LEU A 116 7.50 -0.69 5.53
C LEU A 116 7.64 -1.66 6.71
N LEU A 117 6.57 -2.40 7.02
CA LEU A 117 6.58 -3.40 8.10
C LEU A 117 7.33 -4.66 7.69
N LYS A 118 7.18 -5.08 6.43
CA LYS A 118 7.84 -6.24 5.83
C LYS A 118 8.11 -5.97 4.36
N GLY A 119 9.25 -6.42 3.87
CA GLY A 119 9.57 -6.31 2.45
C GLY A 119 10.85 -7.05 2.08
N PRO A 120 11.07 -7.29 0.79
CA PRO A 120 12.30 -7.87 0.30
C PRO A 120 13.49 -6.95 0.58
N GLN A 121 14.67 -7.54 0.72
CA GLN A 121 15.90 -6.77 0.96
C GLN A 121 16.09 -5.68 -0.10
N GLY A 122 16.34 -4.46 0.35
CA GLY A 122 16.56 -3.29 -0.51
C GLY A 122 15.29 -2.55 -0.93
N MET A 123 14.09 -3.01 -0.54
CA MET A 123 12.87 -2.24 -0.69
C MET A 123 12.85 -1.09 0.32
N GLN A 124 12.43 0.08 -0.13
CA GLN A 124 12.36 1.29 0.69
C GLN A 124 11.04 2.01 0.46
N ILE A 125 10.57 2.70 1.50
CA ILE A 125 9.42 3.59 1.44
C ILE A 125 9.83 4.99 1.91
N SER A 126 9.35 6.01 1.22
CA SER A 126 9.57 7.41 1.61
C SER A 126 8.47 7.89 2.55
N LYS A 127 8.70 9.02 3.23
CA LYS A 127 7.69 9.72 4.06
C LYS A 127 6.41 10.11 3.29
N LYS A 128 6.44 10.11 1.96
CA LYS A 128 5.29 10.42 1.08
C LYS A 128 4.66 9.17 0.45
N GLY A 129 4.90 7.98 1.01
CA GLY A 129 4.31 6.73 0.51
C GLY A 129 4.88 6.23 -0.82
N LYS A 130 6.05 6.74 -1.26
CA LYS A 130 6.70 6.27 -2.48
C LYS A 130 7.58 5.06 -2.16
N VAL A 131 7.23 3.90 -2.70
CA VAL A 131 7.98 2.65 -2.62
C VAL A 131 8.92 2.55 -3.80
N VAL A 132 10.18 2.19 -3.55
CA VAL A 132 11.22 1.95 -4.56
C VAL A 132 11.98 0.68 -4.20
N TRP A 133 12.23 -0.16 -5.21
CA TRP A 133 12.99 -1.39 -5.05
C TRP A 133 13.66 -1.77 -6.38
N ILE A 134 14.87 -2.36 -6.30
CA ILE A 134 15.55 -2.97 -7.43
C ILE A 134 15.80 -4.44 -7.08
N PRO A 135 14.99 -5.38 -7.62
CA PRO A 135 15.15 -6.79 -7.31
C PRO A 135 16.49 -7.34 -7.80
N LYS A 136 17.10 -8.20 -7.00
CA LYS A 136 18.32 -8.95 -7.37
C LYS A 136 17.95 -10.36 -7.84
N ALA A 137 18.87 -11.03 -8.54
CA ALA A 137 18.67 -12.42 -9.01
C ALA A 137 18.31 -13.41 -7.88
N ALA A 138 18.79 -13.19 -6.67
CA ALA A 138 18.42 -14.02 -5.51
C ALA A 138 16.97 -13.81 -5.03
N GLN A 139 16.26 -12.84 -5.58
CA GLN A 139 14.88 -12.47 -5.22
C GLN A 139 13.87 -12.79 -6.34
N ILE A 140 14.21 -13.69 -7.26
CA ILE A 140 13.27 -14.21 -8.27
C ILE A 140 12.10 -14.93 -7.60
N ASN A 141 10.96 -14.99 -8.31
CA ASN A 141 9.69 -15.54 -7.85
C ASN A 141 8.98 -14.63 -6.82
N GLU A 142 8.31 -15.19 -5.84
CA GLU A 142 7.42 -14.48 -4.93
C GLU A 142 8.18 -13.77 -3.81
N ASN A 143 7.87 -12.48 -3.62
CA ASN A 143 8.37 -11.64 -2.53
C ASN A 143 7.20 -11.00 -1.81
N LEU A 144 7.09 -11.24 -0.51
CA LEU A 144 6.05 -10.68 0.34
C LEU A 144 6.40 -9.27 0.80
N PHE A 145 5.37 -8.43 0.95
CA PHE A 145 5.49 -7.10 1.55
C PHE A 145 4.32 -6.82 2.50
N SER A 146 4.53 -5.87 3.39
CA SER A 146 3.51 -5.27 4.24
C SER A 146 3.82 -3.78 4.41
N PHE A 147 2.93 -2.91 3.96
CA PHE A 147 2.98 -1.47 4.18
C PHE A 147 1.95 -1.07 5.23
N GLN A 148 2.24 -0.02 5.97
CA GLN A 148 1.33 0.61 6.89
C GLN A 148 1.28 2.10 6.62
N VAL A 149 0.09 2.68 6.69
CA VAL A 149 -0.15 4.11 6.82
C VAL A 149 -0.78 4.39 8.18
N SER A 150 -0.37 5.45 8.84
CA SER A 150 -0.93 5.91 10.11
C SER A 150 -1.06 7.43 10.12
N ASP A 151 -2.13 7.92 10.73
CA ASP A 151 -2.40 9.34 11.02
C ASP A 151 -1.99 9.73 12.46
N GLY A 152 -1.36 8.81 13.20
CA GLY A 152 -1.00 8.97 14.61
C GLY A 152 -2.04 8.49 15.59
N TYR A 153 -3.31 8.29 15.17
CA TYR A 153 -4.41 7.76 15.99
C TYR A 153 -4.80 6.35 15.60
N THR A 154 -4.90 6.12 14.29
CA THR A 154 -5.27 4.84 13.71
C THR A 154 -4.33 4.48 12.56
N ASN A 155 -4.50 3.29 11.98
CA ASN A 155 -3.67 2.87 10.86
C ASN A 155 -4.43 1.93 9.92
N ASP A 156 -3.96 1.83 8.66
CA ASP A 156 -4.35 0.82 7.70
C ASP A 156 -3.12 0.10 7.17
N ASN A 157 -3.28 -1.19 6.82
CA ASN A 157 -2.21 -2.05 6.36
C ASN A 157 -2.53 -2.61 4.98
N GLN A 158 -1.51 -2.67 4.13
CA GLN A 158 -1.59 -3.33 2.83
C GLN A 158 -0.56 -4.44 2.74
N ASP A 159 -1.04 -5.69 2.78
CA ASP A 159 -0.24 -6.89 2.60
C ASP A 159 -0.34 -7.40 1.17
N GLY A 160 0.74 -7.97 0.67
CA GLY A 160 0.72 -8.53 -0.67
C GLY A 160 2.00 -9.22 -1.07
N LYS A 161 2.07 -9.52 -2.37
CA LYS A 161 3.19 -10.18 -2.99
C LYS A 161 3.51 -9.60 -4.36
N ILE A 162 4.79 -9.55 -4.68
CA ILE A 162 5.32 -9.14 -5.97
C ILE A 162 6.07 -10.33 -6.55
N PHE A 163 5.74 -10.72 -7.78
CA PHE A 163 6.47 -11.75 -8.50
C PHE A 163 7.62 -11.11 -9.26
N VAL A 164 8.86 -11.56 -8.99
CA VAL A 164 10.06 -11.07 -9.66
C VAL A 164 10.45 -12.03 -10.77
N ASN A 165 10.47 -11.52 -11.98
CA ASN A 165 10.93 -12.24 -13.16
C ASN A 165 12.37 -11.84 -13.55
N ILE A 166 13.03 -12.73 -14.29
CA ILE A 166 14.35 -12.49 -14.89
C ILE A 166 14.30 -12.86 -16.37
N ASN A 167 15.05 -12.13 -17.21
CA ASN A 167 15.14 -12.46 -18.62
C ASN A 167 15.80 -13.82 -18.84
N PRO A 168 15.29 -14.66 -19.75
CA PRO A 168 15.97 -15.89 -20.14
C PRO A 168 17.33 -15.58 -20.76
N ASN A 169 18.29 -16.47 -20.54
CA ASN A 169 19.64 -16.39 -21.06
C ASN A 169 19.91 -17.46 -22.09
N ILE A 170 20.40 -17.10 -23.29
CA ILE A 170 20.86 -18.06 -24.31
C ILE A 170 22.24 -18.56 -23.91
N ILE A 171 22.34 -19.87 -23.66
CA ILE A 171 23.57 -20.53 -23.21
C ILE A 171 24.26 -21.32 -24.29
N SER A 172 23.65 -21.52 -25.46
CA SER A 172 24.24 -22.22 -26.60
C SER A 172 24.96 -21.26 -27.54
N MET A 173 25.99 -21.75 -28.21
CA MET A 173 26.75 -21.02 -29.21
C MET A 173 26.75 -21.76 -30.56
N PRO A 174 26.40 -21.09 -31.69
CA PRO A 174 26.42 -21.70 -33.01
C PRO A 174 27.85 -21.91 -33.49
N ARG A 175 28.05 -22.93 -34.34
CA ARG A 175 29.31 -23.07 -35.07
C ARG A 175 29.49 -21.90 -36.04
N PRO A 176 30.65 -21.23 -36.08
CA PRO A 176 30.83 -20.03 -36.88
C PRO A 176 30.89 -20.27 -38.40
N VAL A 177 31.05 -21.52 -38.83
CA VAL A 177 31.21 -21.88 -40.24
C VAL A 177 30.20 -22.92 -40.69
N ALA A 178 29.52 -22.62 -41.79
CA ALA A 178 28.66 -23.54 -42.52
C ALA A 178 29.27 -23.85 -43.90
N LEU A 179 29.33 -25.13 -44.30
CA LEU A 179 29.88 -25.56 -45.58
C LEU A 179 28.78 -25.58 -46.66
N THR A 180 29.08 -25.02 -47.83
CA THR A 180 28.18 -25.02 -48.99
C THR A 180 27.78 -26.45 -49.37
N GLY A 181 26.49 -26.65 -49.62
CA GLY A 181 25.93 -27.95 -49.98
C GLY A 181 25.71 -28.91 -48.82
N HIS A 182 26.18 -28.59 -47.60
CA HIS A 182 26.04 -29.44 -46.42
C HIS A 182 24.96 -28.87 -45.49
N HIS A 183 24.29 -29.76 -44.76
CA HIS A 183 23.28 -29.32 -43.76
C HIS A 183 23.97 -28.74 -42.53
N TYR A 184 23.65 -27.48 -42.23
CA TYR A 184 23.99 -26.84 -40.97
C TYR A 184 22.78 -26.91 -40.06
N LYS A 185 22.95 -27.46 -38.86
CA LYS A 185 21.92 -27.52 -37.80
C LYS A 185 22.47 -26.93 -36.53
N TYR A 186 21.67 -26.10 -35.90
CA TYR A 186 21.99 -25.50 -34.62
C TYR A 186 20.72 -25.43 -33.76
N ARG A 187 20.82 -25.92 -32.54
CA ARG A 187 19.73 -25.81 -31.56
C ARG A 187 20.06 -24.69 -30.60
N VAL A 188 19.26 -23.64 -30.58
CA VAL A 188 19.31 -22.59 -29.55
C VAL A 188 18.87 -23.22 -28.24
N VAL A 189 19.71 -23.14 -27.22
CA VAL A 189 19.38 -23.53 -25.84
C VAL A 189 19.44 -22.31 -24.99
N ALA A 190 18.36 -22.07 -24.26
CA ALA A 190 18.27 -20.99 -23.29
C ALA A 190 17.83 -21.55 -21.93
N GLU A 191 18.20 -20.86 -20.87
CA GLU A 191 17.78 -21.13 -19.51
C GLU A 191 16.99 -19.94 -18.97
N ASP A 192 15.96 -20.22 -18.20
CA ASP A 192 15.19 -19.27 -17.44
C ASP A 192 15.20 -19.68 -15.96
N LEU A 193 15.64 -18.78 -15.09
CA LEU A 193 15.78 -19.08 -13.66
C LEU A 193 14.41 -19.16 -12.96
N ASN A 194 13.38 -18.50 -13.49
CA ASN A 194 12.00 -18.65 -13.02
C ASN A 194 11.36 -19.97 -13.48
N LYS A 195 12.02 -20.69 -14.41
CA LYS A 195 11.51 -21.89 -15.08
C LYS A 195 10.28 -21.64 -15.94
N ASP A 196 10.19 -20.44 -16.50
CA ASP A 196 9.11 -20.08 -17.42
C ASP A 196 9.22 -20.86 -18.73
N ARG A 197 8.07 -21.05 -19.38
CA ARG A 197 8.03 -21.72 -20.69
C ARG A 197 8.65 -20.82 -21.75
N LEU A 198 9.78 -21.24 -22.31
CA LEU A 198 10.50 -20.52 -23.34
C LEU A 198 9.84 -20.67 -24.72
N ALA A 199 9.80 -19.56 -25.47
CA ALA A 199 9.46 -19.52 -26.87
C ALA A 199 10.56 -18.81 -27.65
N TYR A 200 10.94 -19.39 -28.78
CA TYR A 200 12.05 -18.88 -29.59
C TYR A 200 11.53 -18.07 -30.78
N LYS A 201 12.20 -16.98 -31.12
CA LYS A 201 11.91 -16.18 -32.31
C LYS A 201 13.21 -15.82 -33.00
N ALA A 202 13.32 -16.19 -34.27
CA ALA A 202 14.42 -15.71 -35.09
C ALA A 202 14.12 -14.30 -35.61
N VAL A 203 15.03 -13.35 -35.37
CA VAL A 203 14.90 -11.97 -35.85
C VAL A 203 15.28 -11.84 -37.31
N LYS A 204 16.35 -12.57 -37.75
CA LYS A 204 16.82 -12.60 -39.13
C LYS A 204 17.24 -14.00 -39.50
N LEU A 205 16.88 -14.44 -40.68
CA LEU A 205 17.24 -15.77 -41.20
C LEU A 205 17.84 -15.69 -42.60
N PRO A 206 18.83 -16.54 -42.94
CA PRO A 206 19.30 -16.72 -44.31
C PRO A 206 18.16 -17.22 -45.20
N LYS A 207 18.19 -16.85 -46.49
CA LYS A 207 17.25 -17.42 -47.48
C LYS A 207 17.35 -18.95 -47.49
N HIS A 208 16.19 -19.63 -47.58
CA HIS A 208 16.05 -21.08 -47.60
C HIS A 208 16.49 -21.79 -46.32
N SER A 209 16.49 -21.11 -45.18
CA SER A 209 16.65 -21.73 -43.87
C SER A 209 15.29 -21.90 -43.20
N THR A 210 15.23 -22.73 -42.16
CA THR A 210 14.06 -22.96 -41.32
C THR A 210 14.43 -22.76 -39.86
N PHE A 211 13.45 -22.30 -39.07
CA PHE A 211 13.57 -22.14 -37.63
C PHE A 211 12.32 -22.63 -36.93
N ASP A 212 12.43 -23.58 -36.05
CA ASP A 212 11.34 -24.07 -35.21
C ASP A 212 11.29 -23.29 -33.91
N ARG A 213 10.18 -22.55 -33.74
CA ARG A 213 9.95 -21.68 -32.57
C ARG A 213 9.72 -22.41 -31.24
N LYS A 214 9.35 -23.70 -31.30
CA LYS A 214 9.11 -24.51 -30.10
C LYS A 214 10.39 -25.16 -29.60
N THR A 215 11.20 -25.64 -30.51
CA THR A 215 12.42 -26.41 -30.19
C THR A 215 13.70 -25.60 -30.25
N GLY A 216 13.66 -24.37 -30.81
CA GLY A 216 14.85 -23.55 -31.07
C GLY A 216 15.74 -24.11 -32.18
N MET A 217 15.24 -25.06 -32.99
CA MET A 217 16.04 -25.70 -34.02
C MET A 217 16.13 -24.83 -35.27
N PHE A 218 17.36 -24.40 -35.59
CA PHE A 218 17.72 -23.78 -36.87
C PHE A 218 18.29 -24.82 -37.82
N SER A 219 17.82 -24.83 -39.07
CA SER A 219 18.35 -25.72 -40.13
C SER A 219 18.52 -24.93 -41.41
N TRP A 220 19.68 -25.12 -42.05
CA TRP A 220 20.06 -24.43 -43.28
C TRP A 220 20.97 -25.28 -44.14
N LYS A 221 20.80 -25.23 -45.45
CA LYS A 221 21.71 -25.81 -46.44
C LYS A 221 22.17 -24.69 -47.36
N PRO A 222 23.37 -24.09 -47.12
CA PRO A 222 23.90 -23.00 -47.95
C PRO A 222 24.05 -23.43 -49.41
N ARG A 223 23.64 -22.58 -50.34
CA ARG A 223 23.81 -22.78 -51.78
C ARG A 223 25.11 -22.16 -52.25
N PRO A 224 25.71 -22.60 -53.39
CA PRO A 224 26.98 -22.08 -53.88
C PRO A 224 27.05 -20.57 -54.11
N ASN A 225 25.88 -19.95 -54.41
CA ASN A 225 25.78 -18.50 -54.66
C ASN A 225 25.49 -17.69 -53.40
N GLN A 226 25.37 -18.33 -52.24
CA GLN A 226 25.19 -17.65 -50.93
C GLN A 226 26.57 -17.44 -50.30
N ARG A 227 27.23 -16.31 -50.66
CA ARG A 227 28.47 -15.87 -50.01
C ARG A 227 28.19 -15.47 -48.55
N LEU A 228 29.20 -15.68 -47.70
CA LEU A 228 29.24 -15.40 -46.26
C LEU A 228 28.38 -14.19 -45.87
N SER A 229 27.25 -14.43 -45.23
CA SER A 229 26.61 -13.48 -44.36
C SER A 229 27.07 -13.88 -42.95
N LEU A 230 27.92 -13.06 -42.34
CA LEU A 230 28.26 -13.21 -40.92
C LEU A 230 26.99 -13.24 -40.11
N ILE A 231 26.73 -14.37 -39.47
CA ILE A 231 25.64 -14.51 -38.50
C ILE A 231 26.17 -13.92 -37.18
N HIS A 232 25.78 -12.70 -36.90
CA HIS A 232 26.00 -12.10 -35.59
C HIS A 232 24.75 -12.30 -34.75
#